data_06438eb24eaf9cbe4cd829fc79e4593d
#
_entry.id   06438eb24eaf9cbe4cd829fc79e4593d
#
_cell.length_a   1.000
_cell.length_b   1.000
_cell.length_c   1.000
_cell.angle_alpha   90.00
_cell.angle_beta   90.00
_cell.angle_gamma   90.00
#
_symmetry.space_group_name_H-M   'P 1'
#
loop_
_entity.id
_entity.type
_entity.pdbx_description
1 polymer ?
#
loop_
_entity_poly.entity_id
_entity_poly.type
_entity_poly.pdbx_seq_one_letter_code
_entity_poly.pdbx_strand_id
1 'polypeptide(L)'
;MKVLVAGATGLIGAAVCARLSQEGHEVYRVVRPNGSRCFSGSREIVLDIAKALDPADWHRHLSGVDAVVNCVGVLQKGLHDSPRAVHQSAAAALFKACAQTGVTKVIHFSAIGVDRLQLSPFSSSKLAGDEALTALDLDWVILRPAVVLGRPAYGASALFRGLAALPLLPVMPNTGRLQVVQLEDVVSTVEFFLRPDSPSRVAVELAGPEALLMSEVIDHYRRWFGWRKAREFVIPGGASRVLYRLGDLAGALGWRPPMRTNAAKEITRGATGDPEPWMRMTGLQPSSLSSTLATNPATVQERWFARLYFVKPAIFVVLPFFWIMTGIISLTTGWRSGVELLSNTAVSALAEPTVVAGALADIAVGTLIAWRPTARLGLWAAIGISLFYGVSGTILRPGLWNEPLGPLMKILPILVVHFVALAILAER
;
A
#
# COMPACT_ATOMS: atom_id res chain seq x y z
N MET A 1 27.82 -8.84 -11.67
CA MET A 1 27.91 -8.71 -10.21
C MET A 1 26.80 -9.51 -9.56
N LYS A 2 27.03 -9.99 -8.34
CA LYS A 2 25.98 -10.57 -7.47
C LYS A 2 25.43 -9.47 -6.57
N VAL A 3 24.17 -9.11 -6.74
CA VAL A 3 23.55 -7.98 -6.03
C VAL A 3 22.40 -8.47 -5.17
N LEU A 4 22.46 -8.19 -3.87
CA LEU A 4 21.35 -8.46 -2.96
C LEU A 4 20.44 -7.23 -2.88
N VAL A 5 19.13 -7.42 -3.13
CA VAL A 5 18.13 -6.36 -3.05
C VAL A 5 17.18 -6.62 -1.90
N ALA A 6 17.29 -5.84 -0.83
CA ALA A 6 16.34 -5.83 0.28
C ALA A 6 15.13 -4.95 -0.07
N GLY A 7 13.92 -5.44 0.23
CA GLY A 7 12.68 -4.77 -0.21
C GLY A 7 12.32 -5.00 -1.68
N ALA A 8 12.76 -6.12 -2.25
CA ALA A 8 12.59 -6.50 -3.65
C ALA A 8 11.14 -6.56 -4.17
N THR A 9 10.14 -6.66 -3.30
CA THR A 9 8.71 -6.67 -3.65
C THR A 9 8.04 -5.29 -3.62
N GLY A 10 8.79 -4.23 -3.23
CA GLY A 10 8.31 -2.84 -3.24
C GLY A 10 8.40 -2.20 -4.63
N LEU A 11 7.84 -0.98 -4.77
CA LEU A 11 7.85 -0.24 -6.05
C LEU A 11 9.26 -0.10 -6.63
N ILE A 12 10.19 0.44 -5.84
CA ILE A 12 11.57 0.69 -6.28
C ILE A 12 12.32 -0.64 -6.40
N GLY A 13 12.26 -1.49 -5.36
CA GLY A 13 13.03 -2.74 -5.33
C GLY A 13 12.66 -3.71 -6.46
N ALA A 14 11.38 -3.81 -6.83
CA ALA A 14 10.95 -4.64 -7.95
C ALA A 14 11.49 -4.13 -9.29
N ALA A 15 11.47 -2.81 -9.51
CA ALA A 15 12.00 -2.18 -10.71
C ALA A 15 13.54 -2.32 -10.80
N VAL A 16 14.23 -2.11 -9.66
CA VAL A 16 15.69 -2.34 -9.56
C VAL A 16 16.03 -3.79 -9.89
N CYS A 17 15.32 -4.76 -9.28
CA CYS A 17 15.56 -6.19 -9.59
C CYS A 17 15.37 -6.50 -11.08
N ALA A 18 14.32 -5.97 -11.69
CA ALA A 18 14.03 -6.19 -13.11
C ALA A 18 15.15 -5.63 -14.00
N ARG A 19 15.57 -4.38 -13.77
CA ARG A 19 16.64 -3.73 -14.52
C ARG A 19 17.97 -4.46 -14.36
N LEU A 20 18.40 -4.75 -13.13
CA LEU A 20 19.65 -5.44 -12.86
C LEU A 20 19.70 -6.85 -13.48
N SER A 21 18.57 -7.56 -13.50
CA SER A 21 18.48 -8.85 -14.19
C SER A 21 18.60 -8.70 -15.71
N GLN A 22 18.05 -7.66 -16.31
CA GLN A 22 18.19 -7.35 -17.74
C GLN A 22 19.63 -7.01 -18.13
N GLU A 23 20.36 -6.34 -17.23
CA GLU A 23 21.79 -5.99 -17.40
C GLU A 23 22.74 -7.17 -17.11
N GLY A 24 22.18 -8.37 -16.87
CA GLY A 24 22.97 -9.59 -16.66
C GLY A 24 23.57 -9.74 -15.26
N HIS A 25 23.12 -8.97 -14.27
CA HIS A 25 23.50 -9.17 -12.87
C HIS A 25 22.81 -10.38 -12.26
N GLU A 26 23.49 -11.09 -11.36
CA GLU A 26 22.88 -12.15 -10.54
C GLU A 26 22.18 -11.50 -9.33
N VAL A 27 20.83 -11.47 -9.36
CA VAL A 27 20.03 -10.74 -8.37
C VAL A 27 19.47 -11.67 -7.30
N TYR A 28 19.84 -11.41 -6.04
CA TYR A 28 19.30 -12.06 -4.85
C TYR A 28 18.19 -11.19 -4.24
N ARG A 29 16.98 -11.68 -4.24
CA ARG A 29 15.78 -10.92 -3.84
C ARG A 29 15.35 -11.30 -2.43
N VAL A 30 15.41 -10.36 -1.49
CA VAL A 30 14.89 -10.60 -0.14
C VAL A 30 13.37 -10.40 -0.16
N VAL A 31 12.64 -11.48 0.12
CA VAL A 31 11.17 -11.54 0.12
C VAL A 31 10.65 -11.98 1.48
N ARG A 32 9.45 -11.52 1.86
CA ARG A 32 8.82 -11.95 3.12
C ARG A 32 8.30 -13.39 3.01
N PRO A 33 8.20 -14.16 4.12
CA PRO A 33 7.69 -15.54 4.11
C PRO A 33 6.33 -15.73 3.44
N ASN A 34 5.44 -14.73 3.56
CA ASN A 34 4.10 -14.74 2.95
C ASN A 34 3.97 -13.71 1.80
N GLY A 35 5.10 -13.27 1.24
CA GLY A 35 5.13 -12.32 0.12
C GLY A 35 4.79 -12.98 -1.21
N SER A 36 4.34 -12.17 -2.17
CA SER A 36 4.14 -12.63 -3.54
C SER A 36 5.48 -13.10 -4.12
N ARG A 37 5.55 -14.37 -4.50
CA ARG A 37 6.69 -14.91 -5.25
C ARG A 37 6.65 -14.29 -6.64
N CYS A 38 7.76 -13.74 -7.07
CA CYS A 38 7.85 -13.10 -8.39
C CYS A 38 8.95 -13.74 -9.21
N PHE A 39 8.64 -13.98 -10.47
CA PHE A 39 9.49 -14.23 -11.63
C PHE A 39 10.55 -15.34 -11.56
N SER A 40 10.51 -16.25 -12.54
CA SER A 40 11.57 -17.17 -12.90
C SER A 40 12.87 -16.43 -13.19
N GLY A 41 13.99 -16.89 -12.61
CA GLY A 41 15.35 -16.42 -12.93
C GLY A 41 16.08 -15.64 -11.84
N SER A 42 15.43 -15.24 -10.75
CA SER A 42 16.10 -14.62 -9.59
C SER A 42 16.14 -15.56 -8.40
N ARG A 43 17.22 -15.51 -7.62
CA ARG A 43 17.35 -16.27 -6.37
C ARG A 43 16.58 -15.56 -5.27
N GLU A 44 15.59 -16.23 -4.67
CA GLU A 44 14.79 -15.69 -3.56
C GLU A 44 15.42 -16.07 -2.21
N ILE A 45 15.57 -15.06 -1.36
CA ILE A 45 15.94 -15.21 0.06
C ILE A 45 14.68 -14.91 0.87
N VAL A 46 14.11 -15.92 1.51
CA VAL A 46 12.93 -15.75 2.37
C VAL A 46 13.38 -15.28 3.74
N LEU A 47 13.17 -13.99 4.04
CA LEU A 47 13.57 -13.36 5.30
C LEU A 47 12.59 -12.24 5.69
N ASP A 48 12.11 -12.28 6.93
CA ASP A 48 11.35 -11.17 7.50
C ASP A 48 12.31 -10.09 8.02
N ILE A 49 12.55 -9.09 7.19
CA ILE A 49 13.49 -8.00 7.49
C ILE A 49 13.16 -7.30 8.82
N ALA A 50 11.87 -7.17 9.19
CA ALA A 50 11.49 -6.54 10.45
C ALA A 50 11.94 -7.34 11.70
N LYS A 51 12.31 -8.60 11.52
CA LYS A 51 12.81 -9.51 12.57
C LYS A 51 14.31 -9.78 12.47
N ALA A 52 14.94 -9.52 11.33
CA ALA A 52 16.37 -9.69 11.10
C ALA A 52 17.16 -8.52 11.72
N LEU A 53 17.25 -8.50 13.04
CA LEU A 53 17.82 -7.40 13.84
C LEU A 53 19.28 -7.66 14.27
N ASP A 54 19.79 -8.86 14.04
CA ASP A 54 21.17 -9.24 14.31
C ASP A 54 21.94 -9.36 12.98
N PRO A 55 23.19 -8.86 12.87
CA PRO A 55 24.04 -9.11 11.71
C PRO A 55 24.16 -10.59 11.33
N ALA A 56 24.14 -11.51 12.30
CA ALA A 56 24.20 -12.96 12.07
C ALA A 56 23.03 -13.48 11.21
N ASP A 57 21.85 -12.83 11.26
CA ASP A 57 20.71 -13.19 10.43
C ASP A 57 21.01 -13.02 8.93
N TRP A 58 21.98 -12.16 8.60
CA TRP A 58 22.32 -11.79 7.23
C TRP A 58 23.57 -12.50 6.68
N HIS A 59 24.50 -12.95 7.53
CA HIS A 59 25.82 -13.47 7.11
C HIS A 59 25.71 -14.55 6.03
N ARG A 60 24.84 -15.55 6.21
CA ARG A 60 24.65 -16.64 5.25
C ARG A 60 24.15 -16.17 3.88
N HIS A 61 23.50 -15.01 3.83
CA HIS A 61 22.90 -14.46 2.62
C HIS A 61 23.84 -13.49 1.88
N LEU A 62 24.90 -13.03 2.54
CA LEU A 62 25.87 -12.08 2.02
C LEU A 62 27.14 -12.74 1.48
N SER A 63 27.30 -14.05 1.68
CA SER A 63 28.47 -14.77 1.17
C SER A 63 28.57 -14.69 -0.35
N GLY A 64 29.66 -14.08 -0.83
CA GLY A 64 29.93 -13.89 -2.25
C GLY A 64 29.03 -12.86 -2.96
N VAL A 65 28.36 -12.00 -2.20
CA VAL A 65 27.60 -10.84 -2.72
C VAL A 65 28.57 -9.67 -2.93
N ASP A 66 28.51 -9.04 -4.11
CA ASP A 66 29.37 -7.91 -4.46
C ASP A 66 28.79 -6.56 -3.97
N ALA A 67 27.46 -6.40 -4.00
CA ALA A 67 26.78 -5.18 -3.61
C ALA A 67 25.42 -5.44 -2.98
N VAL A 68 24.98 -4.52 -2.10
CA VAL A 68 23.65 -4.53 -1.48
C VAL A 68 22.88 -3.28 -1.86
N VAL A 69 21.61 -3.45 -2.29
CA VAL A 69 20.67 -2.35 -2.52
C VAL A 69 19.54 -2.46 -1.51
N ASN A 70 19.48 -1.53 -0.55
CA ASN A 70 18.44 -1.50 0.47
C ASN A 70 17.29 -0.56 0.07
N CYS A 71 16.24 -1.13 -0.54
CA CYS A 71 15.01 -0.43 -0.93
C CYS A 71 13.90 -0.53 0.14
N VAL A 72 14.21 -0.95 1.36
CA VAL A 72 13.20 -1.17 2.39
C VAL A 72 12.64 0.16 2.88
N GLY A 73 11.31 0.29 2.81
CA GLY A 73 10.62 1.49 3.30
C GLY A 73 9.21 1.17 3.79
N VAL A 74 8.88 1.65 5.00
CA VAL A 74 7.55 1.54 5.62
C VAL A 74 7.16 2.91 6.14
N LEU A 75 6.21 3.57 5.48
CA LEU A 75 5.77 4.92 5.86
C LEU A 75 5.02 4.94 7.20
N GLN A 76 4.29 3.88 7.51
CA GLN A 76 3.37 3.85 8.65
C GLN A 76 3.49 2.55 9.42
N LYS A 77 3.29 2.62 10.75
CA LYS A 77 3.19 1.43 11.60
C LYS A 77 2.01 0.55 11.16
N GLY A 78 2.28 -0.73 10.91
CA GLY A 78 1.29 -1.78 10.67
C GLY A 78 1.23 -2.76 11.84
N LEU A 79 0.40 -3.82 11.72
CA LEU A 79 0.32 -4.89 12.73
C LEU A 79 1.68 -5.60 12.95
N HIS A 80 2.47 -5.73 11.88
CA HIS A 80 3.75 -6.45 11.88
C HIS A 80 4.95 -5.57 11.52
N ASP A 81 4.72 -4.31 11.14
CA ASP A 81 5.76 -3.40 10.66
C ASP A 81 5.89 -2.19 11.58
N SER A 82 7.09 -1.97 12.11
CA SER A 82 7.47 -0.73 12.81
C SER A 82 8.49 0.02 11.96
N PRO A 83 8.26 1.31 11.60
CA PRO A 83 9.26 2.10 10.89
C PRO A 83 10.63 2.08 11.58
N ARG A 84 10.66 2.19 12.91
CA ARG A 84 11.91 2.13 13.68
C ARG A 84 12.62 0.79 13.57
N ALA A 85 11.90 -0.34 13.68
CA ALA A 85 12.51 -1.66 13.56
C ALA A 85 13.09 -1.87 12.17
N VAL A 86 12.38 -1.44 11.13
CA VAL A 86 12.75 -1.66 9.73
C VAL A 86 13.84 -0.70 9.25
N HIS A 87 13.68 0.62 9.52
CA HIS A 87 14.59 1.63 8.98
C HIS A 87 15.85 1.82 9.80
N GLN A 88 15.79 1.58 11.12
CA GLN A 88 16.93 1.76 12.02
C GLN A 88 17.56 0.41 12.36
N SER A 89 16.86 -0.47 13.10
CA SER A 89 17.48 -1.68 13.66
C SER A 89 17.87 -2.71 12.61
N ALA A 90 16.95 -3.08 11.72
CA ALA A 90 17.21 -4.06 10.67
C ALA A 90 18.18 -3.52 9.60
N ALA A 91 18.08 -2.22 9.26
CA ALA A 91 19.03 -1.59 8.34
C ALA A 91 20.43 -1.58 8.93
N ALA A 92 20.60 -1.19 10.21
CA ALA A 92 21.90 -1.22 10.90
C ALA A 92 22.48 -2.64 10.98
N ALA A 93 21.64 -3.67 11.23
CA ALA A 93 22.08 -5.07 11.22
C ALA A 93 22.59 -5.49 9.85
N LEU A 94 21.85 -5.17 8.77
CA LEU A 94 22.27 -5.44 7.40
C LEU A 94 23.61 -4.77 7.06
N PHE A 95 23.78 -3.48 7.39
CA PHE A 95 24.99 -2.74 7.07
C PHE A 95 26.21 -3.26 7.85
N LYS A 96 26.02 -3.58 9.13
CA LYS A 96 27.08 -4.24 9.93
C LYS A 96 27.45 -5.60 9.37
N ALA A 97 26.49 -6.39 8.92
CA ALA A 97 26.74 -7.67 8.29
C ALA A 97 27.52 -7.50 6.97
N CYS A 98 27.22 -6.48 6.16
CA CYS A 98 28.00 -6.15 4.96
C CYS A 98 29.49 -5.92 5.32
N ALA A 99 29.76 -5.06 6.32
CA ALA A 99 31.12 -4.79 6.77
C ALA A 99 31.84 -6.05 7.29
N GLN A 100 31.14 -6.96 7.95
CA GLN A 100 31.69 -8.21 8.50
C GLN A 100 31.94 -9.29 7.44
N THR A 101 31.19 -9.27 6.33
CA THR A 101 31.27 -10.31 5.27
C THR A 101 32.07 -9.87 4.04
N GLY A 102 32.63 -8.66 4.04
CA GLY A 102 33.42 -8.12 2.93
C GLY A 102 32.61 -7.54 1.77
N VAL A 103 31.31 -7.36 1.94
CA VAL A 103 30.48 -6.59 0.99
C VAL A 103 30.78 -5.11 1.21
N THR A 104 31.48 -4.48 0.26
CA THR A 104 31.88 -3.08 0.41
C THR A 104 30.85 -2.09 -0.10
N LYS A 105 30.18 -2.38 -1.23
CA LYS A 105 29.27 -1.44 -1.90
C LYS A 105 27.83 -1.57 -1.39
N VAL A 106 27.30 -0.48 -0.81
CA VAL A 106 25.95 -0.43 -0.26
C VAL A 106 25.19 0.80 -0.79
N ILE A 107 24.09 0.58 -1.51
CA ILE A 107 23.16 1.63 -1.94
C ILE A 107 21.95 1.60 -1.03
N HIS A 108 21.68 2.70 -0.32
CA HIS A 108 20.59 2.81 0.63
C HIS A 108 19.55 3.85 0.21
N PHE A 109 18.27 3.43 0.16
CA PHE A 109 17.15 4.34 -0.06
C PHE A 109 16.70 4.96 1.25
N SER A 110 17.01 6.24 1.43
CA SER A 110 16.49 7.12 2.46
C SER A 110 15.24 7.86 1.98
N ALA A 111 15.06 9.10 2.36
CA ALA A 111 13.99 9.97 1.87
C ALA A 111 14.44 11.43 1.85
N ILE A 112 13.86 12.22 0.95
CA ILE A 112 14.16 13.65 0.87
C ILE A 112 13.77 14.38 2.16
N GLY A 113 14.60 15.31 2.59
CA GLY A 113 14.34 16.17 3.75
C GLY A 113 14.45 15.48 5.11
N VAL A 114 15.07 14.29 5.21
CA VAL A 114 15.33 13.61 6.50
C VAL A 114 16.36 14.33 7.37
N ASP A 115 17.17 15.19 6.78
CA ASP A 115 18.19 16.02 7.43
C ASP A 115 17.70 17.44 7.78
N ARG A 116 16.41 17.72 7.60
CA ARG A 116 15.79 19.02 7.87
C ARG A 116 15.13 19.07 9.26
N LEU A 117 14.84 20.29 9.73
CA LEU A 117 14.15 20.49 11.00
C LEU A 117 12.72 19.91 10.99
N GLN A 118 12.19 19.56 12.16
CA GLN A 118 10.82 19.04 12.39
C GLN A 118 10.54 17.68 11.73
N LEU A 119 11.35 16.69 12.04
CA LEU A 119 11.19 15.34 11.53
C LEU A 119 9.89 14.66 12.01
N SER A 120 9.24 13.95 11.10
CA SER A 120 8.23 12.97 11.46
C SER A 120 8.88 11.70 12.04
N PRO A 121 8.12 10.80 12.69
CA PRO A 121 8.64 9.49 13.10
C PRO A 121 9.21 8.68 11.93
N PHE A 122 8.66 8.84 10.72
CA PHE A 122 9.19 8.22 9.50
C PHE A 122 10.57 8.79 9.16
N SER A 123 10.67 10.11 9.02
CA SER A 123 11.92 10.78 8.64
C SER A 123 13.03 10.57 9.67
N SER A 124 12.71 10.65 10.98
CA SER A 124 13.67 10.35 12.04
C SER A 124 14.20 8.92 11.99
N SER A 125 13.33 7.94 11.67
CA SER A 125 13.78 6.55 11.55
C SER A 125 14.65 6.31 10.31
N LYS A 126 14.41 7.03 9.21
CA LYS A 126 15.24 6.98 8.01
C LYS A 126 16.61 7.62 8.26
N LEU A 127 16.64 8.80 8.91
CA LEU A 127 17.89 9.46 9.28
C LEU A 127 18.76 8.56 10.16
N ALA A 128 18.17 7.90 11.16
CA ALA A 128 18.91 6.96 12.01
C ALA A 128 19.49 5.77 11.22
N GLY A 129 18.84 5.37 10.12
CA GLY A 129 19.39 4.39 9.16
C GLY A 129 20.57 4.96 8.36
N ASP A 130 20.47 6.21 7.90
CA ASP A 130 21.56 6.92 7.21
C ASP A 130 22.79 7.01 8.12
N GLU A 131 22.60 7.44 9.37
CA GLU A 131 23.66 7.55 10.39
C GLU A 131 24.34 6.20 10.68
N ALA A 132 23.55 5.12 10.79
CA ALA A 132 24.09 3.78 11.00
C ALA A 132 24.96 3.30 9.83
N LEU A 133 24.65 3.70 8.59
CA LEU A 133 25.45 3.38 7.42
C LEU A 133 26.71 4.22 7.33
N THR A 134 26.61 5.53 7.54
CA THR A 134 27.75 6.46 7.43
C THR A 134 28.82 6.24 8.51
N ALA A 135 28.45 5.60 9.63
CA ALA A 135 29.40 5.22 10.70
C ALA A 135 30.29 4.02 10.35
N LEU A 136 30.05 3.36 9.21
CA LEU A 136 30.78 2.17 8.79
C LEU A 136 31.76 2.50 7.65
N ASP A 137 32.88 1.79 7.59
CA ASP A 137 33.84 1.89 6.51
C ASP A 137 33.39 1.06 5.30
N LEU A 138 32.40 1.59 4.58
CA LEU A 138 31.81 1.01 3.39
C LEU A 138 31.79 2.03 2.25
N ASP A 139 31.73 1.57 1.02
CA ASP A 139 31.45 2.37 -0.16
C ASP A 139 29.94 2.61 -0.27
N TRP A 140 29.43 3.45 0.63
CA TRP A 140 28.01 3.70 0.71
C TRP A 140 27.53 4.82 -0.22
N VAL A 141 26.31 4.65 -0.70
CA VAL A 141 25.55 5.68 -1.42
C VAL A 141 24.17 5.79 -0.79
N ILE A 142 23.79 6.98 -0.36
CA ILE A 142 22.47 7.27 0.19
C ILE A 142 21.66 8.03 -0.85
N LEU A 143 20.58 7.38 -1.34
CA LEU A 143 19.64 7.97 -2.27
C LEU A 143 18.43 8.51 -1.50
N ARG A 144 18.16 9.80 -1.60
CA ARG A 144 17.04 10.49 -0.95
C ARG A 144 15.99 10.91 -1.99
N PRO A 145 15.13 9.98 -2.45
CA PRO A 145 14.12 10.32 -3.43
C PRO A 145 13.03 11.20 -2.84
N ALA A 146 12.51 12.11 -3.66
CA ALA A 146 11.27 12.83 -3.44
C ALA A 146 10.07 11.89 -3.67
N VAL A 147 9.00 12.34 -4.31
CA VAL A 147 7.84 11.47 -4.58
C VAL A 147 8.10 10.64 -5.84
N VAL A 148 8.42 9.36 -5.65
CA VAL A 148 8.66 8.44 -6.76
C VAL A 148 7.35 8.06 -7.42
N LEU A 149 7.21 8.37 -8.70
CA LEU A 149 6.08 7.97 -9.54
C LEU A 149 6.59 7.10 -10.70
N GLY A 150 5.73 6.23 -11.17
CA GLY A 150 6.03 5.36 -12.31
C GLY A 150 4.76 4.75 -12.88
N ARG A 151 4.90 3.87 -13.87
CA ARG A 151 3.77 3.17 -14.47
C ARG A 151 3.00 2.30 -13.46
N PRO A 152 3.65 1.56 -12.53
CA PRO A 152 2.93 0.84 -11.49
C PRO A 152 2.22 1.80 -10.53
N ALA A 153 0.93 1.51 -10.23
CA ALA A 153 0.17 2.25 -9.24
C ALA A 153 0.54 1.77 -7.84
N TYR A 154 1.25 2.60 -7.06
CA TYR A 154 1.70 2.25 -5.72
C TYR A 154 1.73 3.49 -4.80
N GLY A 155 1.32 3.35 -3.53
CA GLY A 155 1.42 4.42 -2.54
C GLY A 155 0.79 5.73 -3.00
N ALA A 156 1.59 6.79 -3.05
CA ALA A 156 1.13 8.12 -3.48
C ALA A 156 0.61 8.14 -4.93
N SER A 157 1.25 7.41 -5.85
CA SER A 157 0.81 7.38 -7.25
C SER A 157 -0.57 6.73 -7.40
N ALA A 158 -0.88 5.72 -6.60
CA ALA A 158 -2.20 5.09 -6.55
C ALA A 158 -3.27 6.07 -6.04
N LEU A 159 -2.96 6.81 -4.97
CA LEU A 159 -3.85 7.84 -4.42
C LEU A 159 -4.10 8.97 -5.42
N PHE A 160 -3.06 9.49 -6.08
CA PHE A 160 -3.20 10.56 -7.06
C PHE A 160 -4.08 10.14 -8.24
N ARG A 161 -3.93 8.90 -8.74
CA ARG A 161 -4.81 8.35 -9.79
C ARG A 161 -6.25 8.20 -9.30
N GLY A 162 -6.47 7.73 -8.07
CA GLY A 162 -7.80 7.65 -7.48
C GLY A 162 -8.44 9.02 -7.33
N LEU A 163 -7.73 10.00 -6.79
CA LEU A 163 -8.19 11.39 -6.67
C LEU A 163 -8.49 12.02 -8.04
N ALA A 164 -7.69 11.69 -9.05
CA ALA A 164 -7.94 12.15 -10.41
C ALA A 164 -9.27 11.64 -11.00
N ALA A 165 -9.82 10.54 -10.50
CA ALA A 165 -11.13 10.04 -10.94
C ALA A 165 -12.33 10.75 -10.32
N LEU A 166 -12.13 11.55 -9.27
CA LEU A 166 -13.21 12.24 -8.60
C LEU A 166 -13.67 13.48 -9.40
N PRO A 167 -14.97 13.75 -9.52
CA PRO A 167 -15.49 14.94 -10.18
C PRO A 167 -15.22 16.22 -9.38
N LEU A 168 -15.16 16.09 -8.05
CA LEU A 168 -14.77 17.13 -7.10
C LEU A 168 -13.48 16.69 -6.40
N LEU A 169 -12.43 17.50 -6.53
CA LEU A 169 -11.15 17.22 -5.92
C LEU A 169 -11.07 17.78 -4.50
N PRO A 170 -11.02 16.93 -3.47
CA PRO A 170 -10.78 17.37 -2.11
C PRO A 170 -9.30 17.78 -1.97
N VAL A 171 -9.08 19.05 -1.60
CA VAL A 171 -7.74 19.57 -1.35
C VAL A 171 -7.56 19.76 0.15
N MET A 172 -6.47 19.16 0.68
CA MET A 172 -6.11 19.37 2.08
C MET A 172 -5.50 20.74 2.28
N PRO A 173 -5.85 21.45 3.38
CA PRO A 173 -5.19 22.70 3.69
C PRO A 173 -3.71 22.47 4.03
N ASN A 174 -2.89 23.47 3.71
CA ASN A 174 -1.47 23.49 4.07
C ASN A 174 -0.65 22.30 3.54
N THR A 175 -0.87 21.90 2.30
CA THR A 175 -0.02 20.89 1.64
C THR A 175 1.25 21.55 1.10
N GLY A 176 2.41 20.97 1.41
CA GLY A 176 3.69 21.37 0.83
C GLY A 176 3.80 20.99 -0.65
N ARG A 177 4.75 21.60 -1.36
CA ARG A 177 5.04 21.26 -2.76
C ARG A 177 5.75 19.92 -2.86
N LEU A 178 5.56 19.25 -3.99
CA LEU A 178 6.11 17.95 -4.32
C LEU A 178 6.99 18.08 -5.57
N GLN A 179 8.19 17.57 -5.53
CA GLN A 179 8.94 17.25 -6.74
C GLN A 179 8.77 15.76 -7.04
N VAL A 180 8.30 15.48 -8.24
CA VAL A 180 8.07 14.11 -8.69
C VAL A 180 9.32 13.62 -9.39
N VAL A 181 9.91 12.51 -8.92
CA VAL A 181 10.98 11.82 -9.62
C VAL A 181 10.44 10.55 -10.28
N GLN A 182 10.83 10.27 -11.50
CA GLN A 182 10.37 9.09 -12.21
C GLN A 182 11.09 7.83 -11.72
N LEU A 183 10.33 6.73 -11.59
CA LEU A 183 10.89 5.44 -11.16
C LEU A 183 12.06 5.00 -12.05
N GLU A 184 11.98 5.28 -13.35
CA GLU A 184 13.04 4.95 -14.31
C GLU A 184 14.33 5.72 -14.01
N ASP A 185 14.24 7.01 -13.69
CA ASP A 185 15.39 7.84 -13.33
C ASP A 185 16.04 7.34 -12.04
N VAL A 186 15.21 6.90 -11.06
CA VAL A 186 15.69 6.29 -9.81
C VAL A 186 16.43 4.97 -10.06
N VAL A 187 15.90 4.13 -10.94
CA VAL A 187 16.53 2.84 -11.29
C VAL A 187 17.84 3.06 -12.05
N SER A 188 17.88 3.98 -13.00
CA SER A 188 19.10 4.35 -13.74
C SER A 188 20.17 4.94 -12.80
N THR A 189 19.74 5.61 -11.72
CA THR A 189 20.66 6.09 -10.68
C THR A 189 21.30 4.93 -9.91
N VAL A 190 20.54 3.89 -9.58
CA VAL A 190 21.10 2.68 -8.93
C VAL A 190 22.12 1.99 -9.86
N GLU A 191 21.77 1.85 -11.13
CA GLU A 191 22.67 1.28 -12.16
C GLU A 191 23.98 2.08 -12.26
N PHE A 192 23.91 3.42 -12.28
CA PHE A 192 25.08 4.27 -12.30
C PHE A 192 25.98 4.01 -11.08
N PHE A 193 25.42 3.97 -9.86
CA PHE A 193 26.21 3.79 -8.65
C PHE A 193 26.71 2.36 -8.43
N LEU A 194 26.22 1.38 -9.17
CA LEU A 194 26.78 0.01 -9.16
C LEU A 194 28.05 -0.11 -10.03
N ARG A 195 28.38 0.87 -10.87
CA ARG A 195 29.61 0.85 -11.66
C ARG A 195 30.84 0.93 -10.75
N PRO A 196 31.94 0.26 -11.12
CA PRO A 196 33.16 0.26 -10.29
C PRO A 196 33.78 1.63 -10.05
N ASP A 197 33.68 2.52 -11.03
CA ASP A 197 34.23 3.88 -11.05
C ASP A 197 33.29 4.94 -10.49
N SER A 198 32.10 4.53 -10.02
CA SER A 198 31.12 5.46 -9.45
C SER A 198 31.59 6.05 -8.12
N PRO A 199 31.23 7.31 -7.80
CA PRO A 199 31.51 7.89 -6.50
C PRO A 199 30.90 7.09 -5.36
N SER A 200 31.59 7.05 -4.22
CA SER A 200 31.10 6.47 -2.98
C SER A 200 31.11 7.49 -1.84
N ARG A 201 30.49 7.14 -0.70
CA ARG A 201 30.34 7.99 0.49
C ARG A 201 29.62 9.31 0.18
N VAL A 202 28.58 9.21 -0.62
CA VAL A 202 27.77 10.34 -1.08
C VAL A 202 26.29 10.16 -0.73
N ALA A 203 25.63 11.26 -0.37
CA ALA A 203 24.19 11.34 -0.22
C ALA A 203 23.64 12.29 -1.26
N VAL A 204 22.65 11.86 -2.06
CA VAL A 204 22.09 12.66 -3.15
C VAL A 204 20.57 12.69 -3.07
N GLU A 205 20.00 13.88 -3.32
CA GLU A 205 18.57 14.07 -3.41
C GLU A 205 18.11 13.80 -4.85
N LEU A 206 17.16 12.86 -4.99
CA LEU A 206 16.55 12.53 -6.29
C LEU A 206 15.23 13.26 -6.41
N ALA A 207 15.25 14.40 -7.06
CA ALA A 207 14.08 15.24 -7.22
C ALA A 207 13.84 15.55 -8.71
N GLY A 208 12.56 15.65 -9.10
CA GLY A 208 12.21 16.04 -10.45
C GLY A 208 12.41 17.53 -10.69
N PRO A 209 12.26 17.98 -11.94
CA PRO A 209 12.58 19.38 -12.33
C PRO A 209 11.57 20.40 -11.81
N GLU A 210 10.35 19.97 -11.43
CA GLU A 210 9.23 20.87 -11.13
C GLU A 210 8.71 20.66 -9.70
N ALA A 211 8.61 21.74 -8.93
CA ALA A 211 7.96 21.73 -7.60
C ALA A 211 6.45 22.03 -7.76
N LEU A 212 5.63 20.98 -7.76
CA LEU A 212 4.20 20.98 -8.03
C LEU A 212 3.37 20.97 -6.74
N LEU A 213 2.19 21.56 -6.76
CA LEU A 213 1.15 21.30 -5.77
C LEU A 213 0.54 19.92 -6.02
N MET A 214 -0.02 19.31 -4.99
CA MET A 214 -0.71 18.01 -5.13
C MET A 214 -1.85 18.10 -6.16
N SER A 215 -2.60 19.20 -6.20
CA SER A 215 -3.65 19.42 -7.19
C SER A 215 -3.09 19.49 -8.62
N GLU A 216 -1.91 20.09 -8.83
CA GLU A 216 -1.25 20.13 -10.13
C GLU A 216 -0.81 18.73 -10.59
N VAL A 217 -0.26 17.91 -9.69
CA VAL A 217 0.04 16.51 -9.98
C VAL A 217 -1.22 15.74 -10.39
N ILE A 218 -2.33 15.94 -9.68
CA ILE A 218 -3.61 15.31 -9.99
C ILE A 218 -4.16 15.80 -11.34
N ASP A 219 -4.00 17.08 -11.68
CA ASP A 219 -4.38 17.64 -12.98
C ASP A 219 -3.57 17.04 -14.14
N HIS A 220 -2.27 16.74 -13.93
CA HIS A 220 -1.48 15.98 -14.90
C HIS A 220 -2.07 14.59 -15.13
N TYR A 221 -2.45 13.85 -14.10
CA TYR A 221 -3.12 12.56 -14.24
C TYR A 221 -4.48 12.69 -14.92
N ARG A 222 -5.28 13.71 -14.62
CA ARG A 222 -6.58 13.91 -15.27
C ARG A 222 -6.42 14.13 -16.78
N ARG A 223 -5.47 14.97 -17.20
CA ARG A 223 -5.13 15.16 -18.62
C ARG A 223 -4.67 13.87 -19.26
N TRP A 224 -3.84 13.11 -18.57
CA TRP A 224 -3.38 11.80 -19.04
C TRP A 224 -4.51 10.80 -19.25
N PHE A 225 -5.53 10.81 -18.39
CA PHE A 225 -6.73 9.99 -18.56
C PHE A 225 -7.71 10.52 -19.62
N GLY A 226 -7.49 11.71 -20.18
CA GLY A 226 -8.42 12.37 -21.09
C GLY A 226 -9.62 13.01 -20.38
N TRP A 227 -9.51 13.34 -19.08
CA TRP A 227 -10.57 13.96 -18.29
C TRP A 227 -10.35 15.45 -18.10
N ARG A 228 -11.45 16.21 -18.01
CA ARG A 228 -11.42 17.66 -17.76
C ARG A 228 -10.91 17.96 -16.35
N LYS A 229 -10.37 19.14 -16.12
CA LYS A 229 -9.97 19.63 -14.79
C LYS A 229 -11.13 19.47 -13.79
N ALA A 230 -10.85 18.96 -12.58
CA ALA A 230 -11.84 18.85 -11.52
C ALA A 230 -12.08 20.21 -10.86
N ARG A 231 -13.26 20.39 -10.29
CA ARG A 231 -13.50 21.49 -9.36
C ARG A 231 -12.85 21.15 -8.02
N GLU A 232 -12.03 22.07 -7.52
CA GLU A 232 -11.37 21.91 -6.23
C GLU A 232 -12.26 22.42 -5.10
N PHE A 233 -12.25 21.73 -3.96
CA PHE A 233 -12.81 22.23 -2.72
C PHE A 233 -11.86 21.96 -1.57
N VAL A 234 -11.64 22.96 -0.72
CA VAL A 234 -10.74 22.85 0.44
C VAL A 234 -11.49 22.18 1.58
N ILE A 235 -10.94 21.08 2.08
CA ILE A 235 -11.48 20.37 3.25
C ILE A 235 -11.22 21.24 4.49
N PRO A 236 -12.27 21.57 5.31
CA PRO A 236 -12.06 22.27 6.56
C PRO A 236 -11.09 21.50 7.50
N GLY A 237 -10.22 22.23 8.23
CA GLY A 237 -9.21 21.61 9.08
C GLY A 237 -9.75 20.68 10.18
N GLY A 238 -11.00 20.91 10.63
CA GLY A 238 -11.71 19.97 11.51
C GLY A 238 -12.02 18.64 10.84
N ALA A 239 -12.54 18.66 9.61
CA ALA A 239 -12.89 17.47 8.83
C ALA A 239 -11.63 16.70 8.41
N SER A 240 -10.54 17.38 8.05
CA SER A 240 -9.28 16.70 7.73
C SER A 240 -8.71 15.93 8.93
N ARG A 241 -8.80 16.48 10.16
CA ARG A 241 -8.41 15.77 11.39
C ARG A 241 -9.23 14.52 11.65
N VAL A 242 -10.55 14.59 11.44
CA VAL A 242 -11.43 13.42 11.56
C VAL A 242 -11.04 12.36 10.54
N LEU A 243 -10.78 12.74 9.29
CA LEU A 243 -10.38 11.81 8.23
C LEU A 243 -9.07 11.09 8.56
N TYR A 244 -8.06 11.80 9.09
CA TYR A 244 -6.81 11.18 9.53
C TYR A 244 -7.02 10.20 10.69
N ARG A 245 -7.89 10.53 11.68
CA ARG A 245 -8.23 9.63 12.80
C ARG A 245 -8.98 8.38 12.34
N LEU A 246 -9.90 8.51 11.39
CA LEU A 246 -10.56 7.35 10.77
C LEU A 246 -9.54 6.46 10.03
N GLY A 247 -8.56 7.08 9.37
CA GLY A 247 -7.44 6.34 8.79
C GLY A 247 -6.59 5.61 9.84
N ASP A 248 -6.36 6.22 11.01
CA ASP A 248 -5.64 5.54 12.10
C ASP A 248 -6.44 4.37 12.68
N LEU A 249 -7.77 4.52 12.83
CA LEU A 249 -8.67 3.43 13.26
C LEU A 249 -8.64 2.27 12.26
N ALA A 250 -8.79 2.55 10.97
CA ALA A 250 -8.65 1.53 9.93
C ALA A 250 -7.27 0.85 9.99
N GLY A 251 -6.21 1.61 10.29
CA GLY A 251 -4.88 1.08 10.51
C GLY A 251 -4.78 0.13 11.70
N ALA A 252 -5.49 0.40 12.80
CA ALA A 252 -5.58 -0.49 13.97
C ALA A 252 -6.29 -1.81 13.63
N LEU A 253 -7.25 -1.77 12.70
CA LEU A 253 -7.91 -2.97 12.16
C LEU A 253 -7.06 -3.73 11.11
N GLY A 254 -5.81 -3.29 10.86
CA GLY A 254 -4.87 -3.93 9.93
C GLY A 254 -4.97 -3.46 8.49
N TRP A 255 -5.86 -2.52 8.17
CA TRP A 255 -5.95 -1.88 6.86
C TRP A 255 -4.82 -0.85 6.67
N ARG A 256 -4.50 -0.51 5.42
CA ARG A 256 -3.39 0.40 5.11
C ARG A 256 -3.88 1.64 4.34
N PRO A 257 -4.73 2.47 4.94
CA PRO A 257 -5.17 3.69 4.28
C PRO A 257 -3.99 4.66 4.11
N PRO A 258 -3.92 5.41 2.99
CA PRO A 258 -2.84 6.36 2.75
C PRO A 258 -2.92 7.59 3.68
N MET A 259 -4.13 7.93 4.13
CA MET A 259 -4.40 9.11 4.95
C MET A 259 -4.47 8.73 6.44
N ARG A 260 -3.34 8.92 7.13
CA ARG A 260 -3.20 8.73 8.58
C ARG A 260 -2.45 9.91 9.19
N THR A 261 -2.53 10.08 10.49
CA THR A 261 -1.91 11.21 11.21
C THR A 261 -0.42 11.37 10.92
N ASN A 262 0.33 10.27 10.76
CA ASN A 262 1.75 10.33 10.40
C ASN A 262 1.98 10.87 8.98
N ALA A 263 1.10 10.54 8.03
CA ALA A 263 1.19 11.05 6.68
C ALA A 263 0.90 12.56 6.60
N ALA A 264 0.05 13.09 7.49
CA ALA A 264 -0.28 14.51 7.52
C ALA A 264 0.97 15.40 7.68
N LYS A 265 1.92 15.00 8.54
CA LYS A 265 3.16 15.75 8.77
C LYS A 265 4.04 15.79 7.51
N GLU A 266 4.18 14.64 6.83
CA GLU A 266 4.94 14.56 5.57
C GLU A 266 4.27 15.38 4.45
N ILE A 267 2.94 15.31 4.34
CA ILE A 267 2.17 16.08 3.36
C ILE A 267 2.33 17.60 3.59
N THR A 268 2.29 18.04 4.84
CA THR A 268 2.46 19.48 5.17
C THR A 268 3.88 19.96 4.89
N ARG A 269 4.89 19.13 5.19
CA ARG A 269 6.29 19.47 4.90
C ARG A 269 6.56 19.56 3.40
N GLY A 270 5.88 18.73 2.62
CA GLY A 270 6.18 18.54 1.20
C GLY A 270 7.41 17.67 0.97
N ALA A 271 7.80 17.56 -0.30
CA ALA A 271 8.93 16.73 -0.74
C ALA A 271 9.65 17.43 -1.90
N THR A 272 10.45 18.44 -1.56
CA THR A 272 11.25 19.22 -2.53
C THR A 272 12.71 19.14 -2.15
N GLY A 273 13.62 19.23 -3.11
CA GLY A 273 15.06 19.21 -2.91
C GLY A 273 15.83 19.80 -4.07
N ASP A 274 17.15 19.70 -4.00
CA ASP A 274 18.05 20.16 -5.05
C ASP A 274 18.54 18.99 -5.90
N PRO A 275 18.10 18.83 -7.16
CA PRO A 275 18.57 17.77 -8.05
C PRO A 275 19.95 18.04 -8.68
N GLU A 276 20.47 19.26 -8.59
CA GLU A 276 21.70 19.68 -9.25
C GLU A 276 22.93 18.80 -8.91
N PRO A 277 23.22 18.47 -7.62
CA PRO A 277 24.34 17.60 -7.27
C PRO A 277 24.21 16.21 -7.90
N TRP A 278 23.00 15.64 -7.90
CA TRP A 278 22.71 14.37 -8.54
C TRP A 278 22.94 14.41 -10.06
N MET A 279 22.37 15.42 -10.74
CA MET A 279 22.52 15.61 -12.19
C MET A 279 23.99 15.77 -12.60
N ARG A 280 24.75 16.60 -11.87
CA ARG A 280 26.18 16.81 -12.15
C ARG A 280 27.03 15.54 -11.95
N MET A 281 26.70 14.74 -10.92
CA MET A 281 27.42 13.53 -10.58
C MET A 281 27.16 12.39 -11.55
N THR A 282 25.90 12.23 -11.96
CA THR A 282 25.46 11.09 -12.78
C THR A 282 25.33 11.38 -14.27
N GLY A 283 25.24 12.65 -14.65
CA GLY A 283 24.88 13.07 -16.01
C GLY A 283 23.41 12.83 -16.38
N LEU A 284 22.61 12.27 -15.47
CA LEU A 284 21.19 12.02 -15.68
C LEU A 284 20.38 13.32 -15.64
N GLN A 285 19.40 13.42 -16.53
CA GLN A 285 18.44 14.54 -16.55
C GLN A 285 17.09 14.04 -16.08
N PRO A 286 16.55 14.54 -14.94
CA PRO A 286 15.27 14.05 -14.42
C PRO A 286 14.12 14.39 -15.36
N SER A 287 13.32 13.38 -15.67
CA SER A 287 12.17 13.52 -16.55
C SER A 287 11.02 14.24 -15.85
N SER A 288 10.38 15.20 -16.53
CA SER A 288 9.19 15.86 -15.99
C SER A 288 8.00 14.91 -15.93
N LEU A 289 7.05 15.17 -15.01
CA LEU A 289 5.82 14.38 -14.95
C LEU A 289 5.04 14.44 -16.26
N SER A 290 4.96 15.62 -16.87
CA SER A 290 4.22 15.82 -18.11
C SER A 290 4.82 15.04 -19.28
N SER A 291 6.15 15.05 -19.45
CA SER A 291 6.83 14.32 -20.52
C SER A 291 6.68 12.81 -20.36
N THR A 292 6.84 12.30 -19.13
CA THR A 292 6.69 10.86 -18.86
C THR A 292 5.26 10.36 -19.12
N LEU A 293 4.25 11.13 -18.73
CA LEU A 293 2.86 10.76 -19.00
C LEU A 293 2.52 10.86 -20.51
N ALA A 294 3.12 11.78 -21.25
CA ALA A 294 2.92 11.92 -22.68
C ALA A 294 3.53 10.74 -23.47
N THR A 295 4.69 10.25 -23.05
CA THR A 295 5.36 9.10 -23.71
C THR A 295 4.74 7.75 -23.33
N ASN A 296 3.91 7.70 -22.28
CA ASN A 296 3.24 6.49 -21.80
C ASN A 296 1.71 6.71 -21.73
N PRO A 297 0.97 6.65 -22.84
CA PRO A 297 -0.47 6.91 -22.87
C PRO A 297 -1.26 6.02 -21.92
N ALA A 298 -2.29 6.59 -21.28
CA ALA A 298 -3.17 5.84 -20.39
C ALA A 298 -4.07 4.87 -21.16
N THR A 299 -4.12 3.63 -20.70
CA THR A 299 -4.97 2.58 -21.26
C THR A 299 -6.27 2.42 -20.44
N VAL A 300 -7.07 1.42 -20.80
CA VAL A 300 -8.28 1.07 -20.05
C VAL A 300 -7.95 0.63 -18.63
N GLN A 301 -6.81 -0.03 -18.43
CA GLN A 301 -6.40 -0.55 -17.10
C GLN A 301 -6.15 0.58 -16.10
N GLU A 302 -5.41 1.61 -16.49
CA GLU A 302 -5.14 2.75 -15.63
C GLU A 302 -6.42 3.54 -15.29
N ARG A 303 -7.32 3.70 -16.29
CA ARG A 303 -8.62 4.36 -16.08
C ARG A 303 -9.55 3.57 -15.16
N TRP A 304 -9.59 2.23 -15.30
CA TRP A 304 -10.35 1.37 -14.39
C TRP A 304 -9.78 1.42 -12.98
N PHE A 305 -8.47 1.28 -12.84
CA PHE A 305 -7.81 1.39 -11.53
C PHE A 305 -8.17 2.71 -10.84
N ALA A 306 -8.05 3.83 -11.53
CA ALA A 306 -8.36 5.15 -10.99
C ALA A 306 -9.83 5.25 -10.51
N ARG A 307 -10.78 4.79 -11.31
CA ARG A 307 -12.22 4.82 -10.98
C ARG A 307 -12.58 3.88 -9.83
N LEU A 308 -11.93 2.73 -9.73
CA LEU A 308 -12.22 1.71 -8.72
C LEU A 308 -11.44 1.94 -7.42
N TYR A 309 -10.49 2.86 -7.40
CA TYR A 309 -9.61 3.08 -6.25
C TYR A 309 -10.38 3.31 -4.94
N PHE A 310 -11.38 4.19 -4.93
CA PHE A 310 -12.21 4.46 -3.76
C PHE A 310 -13.36 3.48 -3.58
N VAL A 311 -13.72 2.71 -4.60
CA VAL A 311 -14.72 1.64 -4.49
C VAL A 311 -14.20 0.52 -3.59
N LYS A 312 -12.91 0.20 -3.67
CA LYS A 312 -12.31 -0.83 -2.82
C LYS A 312 -12.50 -0.56 -1.31
N PRO A 313 -12.06 0.57 -0.72
CA PRO A 313 -12.31 0.84 0.69
C PRO A 313 -13.81 0.95 1.00
N ALA A 314 -14.65 1.44 0.09
CA ALA A 314 -16.10 1.48 0.29
C ALA A 314 -16.69 0.08 0.49
N ILE A 315 -16.28 -0.91 -0.32
CA ILE A 315 -16.70 -2.31 -0.16
C ILE A 315 -16.34 -2.82 1.25
N PHE A 316 -15.11 -2.59 1.71
CA PHE A 316 -14.63 -3.05 3.02
C PHE A 316 -15.14 -2.24 4.22
N VAL A 317 -15.90 -1.18 3.99
CA VAL A 317 -16.67 -0.48 5.02
C VAL A 317 -18.15 -0.92 4.97
N VAL A 318 -18.74 -1.00 3.79
CA VAL A 318 -20.17 -1.30 3.61
C VAL A 318 -20.48 -2.75 3.94
N LEU A 319 -19.65 -3.72 3.53
CA LEU A 319 -19.91 -5.14 3.80
C LEU A 319 -19.94 -5.47 5.31
N PRO A 320 -18.91 -5.11 6.11
CA PRO A 320 -18.98 -5.33 7.55
C PRO A 320 -20.17 -4.63 8.21
N PHE A 321 -20.42 -3.38 7.83
CA PHE A 321 -21.57 -2.63 8.33
C PHE A 321 -22.89 -3.34 8.01
N PHE A 322 -23.08 -3.79 6.78
CA PHE A 322 -24.26 -4.53 6.35
C PHE A 322 -24.48 -5.78 7.22
N TRP A 323 -23.47 -6.64 7.35
CA TRP A 323 -23.58 -7.88 8.12
C TRP A 323 -23.84 -7.62 9.61
N ILE A 324 -23.10 -6.71 10.24
CA ILE A 324 -23.28 -6.37 11.67
C ILE A 324 -24.67 -5.79 11.90
N MET A 325 -25.12 -4.85 11.05
CA MET A 325 -26.42 -4.20 11.20
C MET A 325 -27.58 -5.16 10.94
N THR A 326 -27.44 -6.09 9.99
CA THR A 326 -28.44 -7.14 9.77
C THR A 326 -28.63 -7.98 11.03
N GLY A 327 -27.54 -8.44 11.65
CA GLY A 327 -27.62 -9.21 12.89
C GLY A 327 -28.19 -8.40 14.06
N ILE A 328 -27.79 -7.13 14.24
CA ILE A 328 -28.32 -6.25 15.29
C ILE A 328 -29.83 -6.03 15.08
N ILE A 329 -30.26 -5.72 13.87
CA ILE A 329 -31.68 -5.52 13.55
C ILE A 329 -32.49 -6.79 13.85
N SER A 330 -31.95 -7.97 13.48
CA SER A 330 -32.62 -9.25 13.73
C SER A 330 -32.77 -9.54 15.23
N LEU A 331 -31.87 -9.08 16.10
CA LEU A 331 -31.99 -9.23 17.55
C LEU A 331 -32.81 -8.13 18.23
N THR A 332 -33.15 -7.05 17.54
CA THR A 332 -33.82 -5.88 18.13
C THR A 332 -35.14 -5.61 17.43
N THR A 333 -35.18 -4.62 16.57
CA THR A 333 -36.39 -4.14 15.90
C THR A 333 -37.04 -5.16 14.95
N GLY A 334 -36.20 -6.02 14.35
CA GLY A 334 -36.63 -7.08 13.41
C GLY A 334 -37.00 -8.42 14.06
N TRP A 335 -36.86 -8.54 15.41
CA TRP A 335 -37.07 -9.80 16.11
C TRP A 335 -38.40 -10.47 15.81
N ARG A 336 -39.51 -9.73 16.02
CA ARG A 336 -40.83 -10.26 15.79
C ARG A 336 -41.01 -10.74 14.35
N SER A 337 -40.63 -9.94 13.39
CA SER A 337 -40.75 -10.28 11.97
C SER A 337 -39.90 -11.49 11.59
N GLY A 338 -38.68 -11.62 12.18
CA GLY A 338 -37.80 -12.76 11.98
C GLY A 338 -38.40 -14.07 12.51
N VAL A 339 -38.96 -14.05 13.73
CA VAL A 339 -39.64 -15.21 14.33
C VAL A 339 -40.91 -15.55 13.55
N GLU A 340 -41.74 -14.56 13.18
CA GLU A 340 -42.97 -14.76 12.41
C GLU A 340 -42.68 -15.35 11.01
N LEU A 341 -41.57 -14.96 10.39
CA LEU A 341 -41.14 -15.53 9.12
C LEU A 341 -40.94 -17.05 9.19
N LEU A 342 -40.48 -17.59 10.33
CA LEU A 342 -40.24 -19.01 10.55
C LEU A 342 -41.38 -19.76 11.21
N SER A 343 -42.30 -19.06 11.91
CA SER A 343 -43.41 -19.68 12.68
C SER A 343 -44.38 -20.51 11.84
N ASN A 344 -44.52 -20.19 10.56
CA ASN A 344 -45.41 -20.92 9.64
C ASN A 344 -44.60 -21.86 8.70
N THR A 345 -43.49 -22.39 9.15
CA THR A 345 -42.61 -23.31 8.38
C THR A 345 -42.37 -24.61 9.14
N ALA A 346 -41.75 -25.57 8.48
CA ALA A 346 -41.40 -26.86 9.11
C ALA A 346 -40.46 -26.73 10.32
N VAL A 347 -39.81 -25.56 10.51
CA VAL A 347 -38.88 -25.27 11.60
C VAL A 347 -39.47 -24.34 12.66
N SER A 348 -40.79 -24.20 12.74
CA SER A 348 -41.50 -23.30 13.66
C SER A 348 -41.11 -23.49 15.13
N ALA A 349 -40.92 -24.73 15.59
CA ALA A 349 -40.50 -25.02 16.96
C ALA A 349 -39.07 -24.49 17.30
N LEU A 350 -38.28 -24.19 16.30
CA LEU A 350 -36.92 -23.66 16.43
C LEU A 350 -36.81 -22.23 15.92
N ALA A 351 -37.90 -21.52 15.72
CA ALA A 351 -37.91 -20.17 15.12
C ALA A 351 -37.03 -19.17 15.88
N GLU A 352 -37.23 -19.05 17.21
CA GLU A 352 -36.44 -18.14 18.05
C GLU A 352 -34.93 -18.49 18.07
N PRO A 353 -34.51 -19.73 18.39
CA PRO A 353 -33.10 -20.05 18.39
C PRO A 353 -32.44 -19.92 17.00
N THR A 354 -33.19 -20.15 15.91
CA THR A 354 -32.70 -19.96 14.54
C THR A 354 -32.44 -18.47 14.24
N VAL A 355 -33.34 -17.59 14.66
CA VAL A 355 -33.18 -16.14 14.50
C VAL A 355 -31.97 -15.65 15.30
N VAL A 356 -31.79 -16.12 16.56
CA VAL A 356 -30.61 -15.76 17.37
C VAL A 356 -29.32 -16.27 16.73
N ALA A 357 -29.27 -17.54 16.32
CA ALA A 357 -28.10 -18.13 15.70
C ALA A 357 -27.70 -17.41 14.39
N GLY A 358 -28.70 -17.11 13.54
CA GLY A 358 -28.48 -16.34 12.31
C GLY A 358 -27.93 -14.94 12.58
N ALA A 359 -28.55 -14.23 13.52
CA ALA A 359 -28.10 -12.88 13.87
C ALA A 359 -26.68 -12.84 14.46
N LEU A 360 -26.34 -13.80 15.32
CA LEU A 360 -24.97 -13.92 15.86
C LEU A 360 -23.96 -14.28 14.76
N ALA A 361 -24.36 -15.15 13.82
CA ALA A 361 -23.54 -15.50 12.67
C ALA A 361 -23.28 -14.27 11.78
N ASP A 362 -24.31 -13.46 11.53
CA ASP A 362 -24.18 -12.22 10.75
C ASP A 362 -23.21 -11.23 11.42
N ILE A 363 -23.35 -11.00 12.73
CA ILE A 363 -22.43 -10.13 13.50
C ILE A 363 -21.00 -10.67 13.46
N ALA A 364 -20.82 -11.98 13.62
CA ALA A 364 -19.52 -12.62 13.58
C ALA A 364 -18.86 -12.46 12.20
N VAL A 365 -19.60 -12.69 11.13
CA VAL A 365 -19.14 -12.49 9.74
C VAL A 365 -18.72 -11.05 9.50
N GLY A 366 -19.55 -10.09 9.87
CA GLY A 366 -19.22 -8.68 9.71
C GLY A 366 -17.95 -8.28 10.47
N THR A 367 -17.79 -8.78 11.71
CA THR A 367 -16.61 -8.55 12.53
C THR A 367 -15.34 -9.18 11.90
N LEU A 368 -15.44 -10.40 11.38
CA LEU A 368 -14.34 -11.08 10.69
C LEU A 368 -13.91 -10.31 9.42
N ILE A 369 -14.85 -9.73 8.66
CA ILE A 369 -14.55 -8.93 7.48
C ILE A 369 -13.90 -7.60 7.88
N ALA A 370 -14.37 -6.94 8.96
CA ALA A 370 -13.83 -5.67 9.43
C ALA A 370 -12.34 -5.77 9.82
N TRP A 371 -11.93 -6.88 10.42
CA TRP A 371 -10.55 -7.11 10.83
C TRP A 371 -9.73 -7.75 9.72
N ARG A 372 -8.76 -7.01 9.19
CA ARG A 372 -8.01 -7.39 7.97
C ARG A 372 -7.39 -8.81 7.99
N PRO A 373 -6.80 -9.30 9.10
CA PRO A 373 -6.24 -10.65 9.16
C PRO A 373 -7.25 -11.77 8.91
N THR A 374 -8.50 -11.60 9.33
CA THR A 374 -9.58 -12.58 9.21
C THR A 374 -10.53 -12.28 8.04
N ALA A 375 -10.36 -11.16 7.35
CA ALA A 375 -11.28 -10.71 6.30
C ALA A 375 -11.54 -11.76 5.20
N ARG A 376 -10.52 -12.54 4.82
CA ARG A 376 -10.67 -13.61 3.83
C ARG A 376 -11.61 -14.72 4.33
N LEU A 377 -11.44 -15.14 5.59
CA LEU A 377 -12.33 -16.12 6.23
C LEU A 377 -13.74 -15.57 6.35
N GLY A 378 -13.88 -14.31 6.80
CA GLY A 378 -15.17 -13.63 6.89
C GLY A 378 -15.91 -13.55 5.56
N LEU A 379 -15.22 -13.26 4.46
CA LEU A 379 -15.82 -13.22 3.11
C LEU A 379 -16.29 -14.60 2.64
N TRP A 380 -15.50 -15.65 2.88
CA TRP A 380 -15.96 -17.02 2.55
C TRP A 380 -17.15 -17.45 3.42
N ALA A 381 -17.14 -17.12 4.71
CA ALA A 381 -18.29 -17.36 5.60
C ALA A 381 -19.53 -16.60 5.14
N ALA A 382 -19.36 -15.33 4.72
CA ALA A 382 -20.45 -14.52 4.16
C ALA A 382 -21.07 -15.16 2.91
N ILE A 383 -20.25 -15.68 2.00
CA ILE A 383 -20.72 -16.41 0.81
C ILE A 383 -21.50 -17.66 1.24
N GLY A 384 -20.94 -18.44 2.17
CA GLY A 384 -21.59 -19.66 2.65
C GLY A 384 -22.94 -19.38 3.31
N ILE A 385 -23.02 -18.37 4.20
CA ILE A 385 -24.28 -17.96 4.86
C ILE A 385 -25.28 -17.38 3.85
N SER A 386 -24.83 -16.58 2.89
CA SER A 386 -25.72 -16.05 1.84
C SER A 386 -26.34 -17.17 1.01
N LEU A 387 -25.56 -18.17 0.63
CA LEU A 387 -26.06 -19.36 -0.07
C LEU A 387 -27.02 -20.16 0.82
N PHE A 388 -26.68 -20.35 2.09
CA PHE A 388 -27.57 -21.03 3.04
C PHE A 388 -28.90 -20.32 3.18
N TYR A 389 -28.92 -18.98 3.33
CA TYR A 389 -30.14 -18.19 3.38
C TYR A 389 -30.94 -18.29 2.06
N GLY A 390 -30.26 -18.27 0.92
CA GLY A 390 -30.87 -18.44 -0.38
C GLY A 390 -31.59 -19.80 -0.54
N VAL A 391 -30.89 -20.87 -0.20
CA VAL A 391 -31.44 -22.24 -0.29
C VAL A 391 -32.56 -22.48 0.73
N SER A 392 -32.31 -22.17 2.01
CA SER A 392 -33.31 -22.37 3.08
C SER A 392 -34.56 -21.50 2.85
N GLY A 393 -34.38 -20.24 2.45
CA GLY A 393 -35.50 -19.36 2.11
C GLY A 393 -36.33 -19.89 0.92
N THR A 394 -35.66 -20.43 -0.09
CA THR A 394 -36.36 -21.07 -1.25
C THR A 394 -37.16 -22.28 -0.84
N ILE A 395 -36.63 -23.13 0.06
CA ILE A 395 -37.31 -24.36 0.52
C ILE A 395 -38.45 -24.03 1.50
N LEU A 396 -38.15 -23.16 2.50
CA LEU A 396 -39.10 -22.90 3.60
C LEU A 396 -40.17 -21.88 3.23
N ARG A 397 -39.86 -20.89 2.41
CA ARG A 397 -40.74 -19.75 2.06
C ARG A 397 -40.51 -19.34 0.59
N PRO A 398 -40.89 -20.17 -0.40
CA PRO A 398 -40.69 -19.86 -1.82
C PRO A 398 -41.35 -18.54 -2.27
N GLY A 399 -42.39 -18.10 -1.56
CA GLY A 399 -43.04 -16.81 -1.79
C GLY A 399 -42.11 -15.58 -1.67
N LEU A 400 -41.01 -15.71 -0.93
CA LEU A 400 -40.01 -14.62 -0.81
C LEU A 400 -39.37 -14.20 -2.15
N TRP A 401 -39.41 -15.03 -3.18
CA TRP A 401 -38.98 -14.68 -4.52
C TRP A 401 -39.90 -13.64 -5.17
N ASN A 402 -41.18 -13.66 -4.83
CA ASN A 402 -42.24 -12.81 -5.41
C ASN A 402 -42.53 -11.56 -4.57
N GLU A 403 -41.88 -11.40 -3.43
CA GLU A 403 -42.07 -10.21 -2.61
C GLU A 403 -41.52 -8.94 -3.30
N PRO A 404 -42.21 -7.78 -3.19
CA PRO A 404 -41.83 -6.55 -3.90
C PRO A 404 -40.40 -6.05 -3.59
N LEU A 405 -39.89 -6.30 -2.37
CA LEU A 405 -38.52 -5.93 -1.96
C LEU A 405 -37.48 -6.97 -2.34
N GLY A 406 -37.86 -8.11 -2.90
CA GLY A 406 -37.01 -9.16 -3.43
C GLY A 406 -35.96 -9.66 -2.44
N PRO A 407 -36.32 -10.15 -1.24
CA PRO A 407 -35.33 -10.51 -0.22
C PRO A 407 -34.36 -11.60 -0.70
N LEU A 408 -34.83 -12.62 -1.44
CA LEU A 408 -33.98 -13.65 -2.01
C LEU A 408 -33.22 -13.17 -3.28
N MET A 409 -33.85 -12.30 -4.08
CA MET A 409 -33.18 -11.73 -5.27
C MET A 409 -31.96 -10.90 -4.91
N LYS A 410 -31.95 -10.23 -3.76
CA LYS A 410 -30.79 -9.43 -3.29
C LYS A 410 -29.56 -10.26 -2.94
N ILE A 411 -29.72 -11.55 -2.70
CA ILE A 411 -28.60 -12.46 -2.43
C ILE A 411 -27.65 -12.51 -3.63
N LEU A 412 -28.16 -12.49 -4.86
CA LEU A 412 -27.34 -12.59 -6.06
C LEU A 412 -26.33 -11.43 -6.19
N PRO A 413 -26.71 -10.14 -6.18
CA PRO A 413 -25.77 -9.05 -6.24
C PRO A 413 -24.85 -9.00 -5.01
N ILE A 414 -25.31 -9.39 -3.82
CA ILE A 414 -24.48 -9.46 -2.61
C ILE A 414 -23.36 -10.52 -2.78
N LEU A 415 -23.67 -11.70 -3.32
CA LEU A 415 -22.67 -12.72 -3.65
C LEU A 415 -21.61 -12.19 -4.61
N VAL A 416 -22.02 -11.50 -5.68
CA VAL A 416 -21.07 -10.90 -6.63
C VAL A 416 -20.14 -9.91 -5.92
N VAL A 417 -20.66 -9.06 -5.03
CA VAL A 417 -19.83 -8.12 -4.26
C VAL A 417 -18.82 -8.84 -3.35
N HIS A 418 -19.21 -9.97 -2.73
CA HIS A 418 -18.26 -10.77 -1.93
C HIS A 418 -17.15 -11.37 -2.79
N PHE A 419 -17.44 -11.88 -4.00
CA PHE A 419 -16.41 -12.36 -4.92
C PHE A 419 -15.50 -11.23 -5.40
N VAL A 420 -16.06 -10.06 -5.69
CA VAL A 420 -15.24 -8.85 -5.99
C VAL A 420 -14.34 -8.51 -4.81
N ALA A 421 -14.87 -8.50 -3.58
CA ALA A 421 -14.09 -8.24 -2.37
C ALA A 421 -12.93 -9.25 -2.20
N LEU A 422 -13.18 -10.55 -2.42
CA LEU A 422 -12.14 -11.58 -2.39
C LEU A 422 -11.06 -11.35 -3.44
N ALA A 423 -11.44 -11.01 -4.67
CA ALA A 423 -10.51 -10.77 -5.77
C ALA A 423 -9.57 -9.59 -5.50
N ILE A 424 -10.08 -8.50 -4.91
CA ILE A 424 -9.30 -7.28 -4.65
C ILE A 424 -8.66 -7.23 -3.26
N LEU A 425 -8.93 -8.21 -2.39
CA LEU A 425 -8.47 -8.21 -1.00
C LEU A 425 -6.95 -8.22 -0.87
N ALA A 426 -6.27 -9.01 -1.69
CA ALA A 426 -4.82 -9.18 -1.64
C ALA A 426 -4.06 -7.98 -2.24
N GLU A 427 -4.68 -7.29 -3.18
CA GLU A 427 -4.07 -6.16 -3.89
C GLU A 427 -3.91 -4.94 -2.97
N ARG A 428 -2.85 -4.15 -3.20
CA ARG A 428 -2.53 -2.93 -2.43
C ARG A 428 -3.10 -1.68 -3.06
#